data_2e98aa86e9c950c6818cfc1d62a5c6d4
#
_entry.id   2e98aa86e9c950c6818cfc1d62a5c6d4
#
_cell.length_a   1.000
_cell.length_b   1.000
_cell.length_c   1.000
_cell.angle_alpha   90.00
_cell.angle_beta   90.00
_cell.angle_gamma   90.00
#
_symmetry.space_group_name_H-M   'P 1'
#
loop_
_entity.id
_entity.type
_entity.pdbx_description
1 polymer ?
#
loop_
_entity_poly.entity_id
_entity_poly.type
_entity_poly.pdbx_seq_one_letter_code
_entity_poly.pdbx_strand_id
1 'polypeptide(L)'
;SYLESMRKVVALLPDKQGQKIWDAGCGTGLLLLFLEKAVKQGMIYYGSDLLSTGLSQLQMMSRDLKISDRVACFKNDITIAPIFKEKTLDVVIAHFSIYTIRDNDKRQQALKNMHHVLKPGSLLIICCPSKNYDADKIIEESCELLRARRGNLEAAIKRMFFYPFTKWLGLNFIQRQLESDQWMSYMHEELIEELREAGFETGHSETVYADGAYLMCGHKVSG
;
A
#
# COMPACT_ATOMS: atom_id res chain seq x y z
N SER A 1 11.06 -5.20 -6.15
CA SER A 1 10.79 -3.81 -6.60
C SER A 1 9.37 -3.35 -6.26
N TYR A 2 9.08 -2.04 -6.39
CA TYR A 2 7.77 -1.45 -6.06
C TYR A 2 6.59 -2.11 -6.80
N LEU A 3 6.75 -2.39 -8.09
CA LEU A 3 5.72 -3.09 -8.87
C LEU A 3 5.55 -4.55 -8.44
N GLU A 4 6.60 -5.18 -7.96
CA GLU A 4 6.53 -6.55 -7.47
C GLU A 4 5.80 -6.64 -6.13
N SER A 5 6.07 -5.70 -5.21
CA SER A 5 5.32 -5.64 -3.94
C SER A 5 3.83 -5.41 -4.18
N MET A 6 3.46 -4.55 -5.15
CA MET A 6 2.05 -4.38 -5.52
C MET A 6 1.40 -5.65 -6.07
N ARG A 7 2.13 -6.45 -6.89
CA ARG A 7 1.61 -7.76 -7.35
C ARG A 7 1.38 -8.71 -6.19
N LYS A 8 2.30 -8.73 -5.23
CA LYS A 8 2.16 -9.53 -4.01
C LYS A 8 0.95 -9.08 -3.18
N VAL A 9 0.76 -7.75 -3.02
CA VAL A 9 -0.46 -7.20 -2.38
C VAL A 9 -1.72 -7.72 -3.07
N VAL A 10 -1.77 -7.67 -4.40
CA VAL A 10 -2.94 -8.15 -5.16
C VAL A 10 -3.13 -9.67 -5.03
N ALA A 11 -2.05 -10.44 -4.95
CA ALA A 11 -2.10 -11.89 -4.74
C ALA A 11 -2.63 -12.30 -3.36
N LEU A 12 -2.55 -11.41 -2.37
CA LEU A 12 -3.09 -11.63 -1.01
C LEU A 12 -4.58 -11.30 -0.90
N LEU A 13 -5.17 -10.67 -1.92
CA LEU A 13 -6.59 -10.34 -1.87
C LEU A 13 -7.45 -11.61 -1.90
N PRO A 14 -8.51 -11.69 -1.06
CA PRO A 14 -9.45 -12.79 -1.11
C PRO A 14 -10.13 -12.89 -2.49
N ASP A 15 -10.35 -14.10 -2.99
CA ASP A 15 -11.12 -14.33 -4.23
C ASP A 15 -12.63 -14.19 -3.95
N LYS A 16 -13.11 -12.95 -3.90
CA LYS A 16 -14.51 -12.61 -3.62
C LYS A 16 -14.98 -11.51 -4.55
N GLN A 17 -16.09 -11.72 -5.25
CA GLN A 17 -16.69 -10.70 -6.09
C GLN A 17 -17.29 -9.54 -5.26
N GLY A 18 -17.29 -8.34 -5.83
CA GLY A 18 -17.95 -7.18 -5.23
C GLY A 18 -17.30 -6.66 -3.94
N GLN A 19 -16.03 -7.00 -3.70
CA GLN A 19 -15.27 -6.51 -2.53
C GLN A 19 -15.22 -4.99 -2.50
N LYS A 20 -15.27 -4.43 -1.30
CA LYS A 20 -15.00 -3.02 -1.03
C LYS A 20 -13.61 -2.90 -0.42
N ILE A 21 -12.71 -2.28 -1.19
CA ILE A 21 -11.29 -2.11 -0.80
C ILE A 21 -11.01 -0.63 -0.53
N TRP A 22 -10.30 -0.36 0.55
CA TRP A 22 -9.76 0.96 0.84
C TRP A 22 -8.23 0.92 0.76
N ASP A 23 -7.67 1.71 -0.16
CA ASP A 23 -6.24 1.99 -0.28
C ASP A 23 -5.93 3.28 0.52
N ALA A 24 -5.41 3.08 1.72
CA ALA A 24 -5.15 4.13 2.71
C ALA A 24 -3.73 4.69 2.51
N GLY A 25 -3.63 5.89 1.97
CA GLY A 25 -2.39 6.48 1.48
C GLY A 25 -2.08 6.03 0.05
N CYS A 26 -3.09 6.12 -0.83
CA CYS A 26 -3.04 5.58 -2.20
C CYS A 26 -2.07 6.33 -3.14
N GLY A 27 -1.56 7.50 -2.75
CA GLY A 27 -0.70 8.33 -3.59
C GLY A 27 -1.36 8.63 -4.94
N THR A 28 -0.67 8.30 -6.01
CA THR A 28 -1.16 8.48 -7.39
C THR A 28 -2.10 7.37 -7.87
N GLY A 29 -2.38 6.37 -7.01
CA GLY A 29 -3.27 5.26 -7.33
C GLY A 29 -2.65 4.17 -8.21
N LEU A 30 -1.33 4.02 -8.21
CA LEU A 30 -0.67 3.03 -9.07
C LEU A 30 -1.18 1.59 -8.82
N LEU A 31 -1.63 1.26 -7.61
CA LEU A 31 -2.22 -0.03 -7.27
C LEU A 31 -3.48 -0.30 -8.11
N LEU A 32 -4.24 0.73 -8.49
CA LEU A 32 -5.46 0.59 -9.31
C LEU A 32 -5.17 -0.08 -10.66
N LEU A 33 -3.98 0.13 -11.26
CA LEU A 33 -3.59 -0.54 -12.51
C LEU A 33 -3.56 -2.07 -12.37
N PHE A 34 -3.19 -2.56 -11.20
CA PHE A 34 -3.15 -4.01 -10.92
C PHE A 34 -4.53 -4.55 -10.54
N LEU A 35 -5.44 -3.69 -10.11
CA LEU A 35 -6.81 -4.03 -9.71
C LEU A 35 -7.84 -3.77 -10.83
N GLU A 36 -7.44 -3.23 -11.98
CA GLU A 36 -8.34 -2.87 -13.09
C GLU A 36 -9.34 -3.99 -13.43
N LYS A 37 -8.83 -5.21 -13.60
CA LYS A 37 -9.68 -6.37 -13.95
C LYS A 37 -10.70 -6.66 -12.84
N ALA A 38 -10.29 -6.65 -11.59
CA ALA A 38 -11.17 -6.91 -10.45
C ALA A 38 -12.22 -5.81 -10.27
N VAL A 39 -11.85 -4.54 -10.50
CA VAL A 39 -12.80 -3.41 -10.48
C VAL A 39 -13.82 -3.56 -11.60
N LYS A 40 -13.41 -3.91 -12.83
CA LYS A 40 -14.33 -4.21 -13.93
C LYS A 40 -15.28 -5.38 -13.62
N GLN A 41 -14.85 -6.33 -12.79
CA GLN A 41 -15.63 -7.48 -12.33
C GLN A 41 -16.51 -7.21 -11.09
N GLY A 42 -16.54 -5.96 -10.61
CA GLY A 42 -17.47 -5.56 -9.55
C GLY A 42 -16.84 -5.11 -8.24
N MET A 43 -15.50 -5.13 -8.09
CA MET A 43 -14.82 -4.56 -6.95
C MET A 43 -15.05 -3.05 -6.87
N ILE A 44 -15.23 -2.51 -5.69
CA ILE A 44 -15.29 -1.07 -5.42
C ILE A 44 -13.99 -0.64 -4.77
N TYR A 45 -13.32 0.32 -5.36
CA TYR A 45 -12.05 0.86 -4.90
C TYR A 45 -12.23 2.25 -4.30
N TYR A 46 -11.75 2.42 -3.09
CA TYR A 46 -11.68 3.69 -2.38
C TYR A 46 -10.22 4.06 -2.18
N GLY A 47 -9.75 5.15 -2.80
CA GLY A 47 -8.41 5.70 -2.58
C GLY A 47 -8.47 6.91 -1.66
N SER A 48 -7.60 6.98 -0.65
CA SER A 48 -7.45 8.18 0.15
C SER A 48 -5.99 8.57 0.34
N ASP A 49 -5.72 9.87 0.35
CA ASP A 49 -4.39 10.42 0.57
C ASP A 49 -4.50 11.84 1.17
N LEU A 50 -3.43 12.31 1.80
CA LEU A 50 -3.30 13.70 2.25
C LEU A 50 -3.08 14.68 1.09
N LEU A 51 -2.45 14.21 0.00
CA LEU A 51 -2.02 15.02 -1.14
C LEU A 51 -3.05 15.00 -2.27
N SER A 52 -3.70 16.13 -2.50
CA SER A 52 -4.71 16.28 -3.58
C SER A 52 -4.15 16.03 -4.98
N THR A 53 -2.85 16.27 -5.20
CA THR A 53 -2.18 16.02 -6.49
C THR A 53 -2.19 14.56 -6.88
N GLY A 54 -1.92 13.65 -5.91
CA GLY A 54 -2.01 12.20 -6.12
C GLY A 54 -3.43 11.76 -6.45
N LEU A 55 -4.42 12.25 -5.69
CA LEU A 55 -5.83 11.93 -5.90
C LEU A 55 -6.34 12.38 -7.28
N SER A 56 -5.88 13.54 -7.77
CA SER A 56 -6.22 14.00 -9.13
C SER A 56 -5.70 13.04 -10.20
N GLN A 57 -4.50 12.49 -10.03
CA GLN A 57 -3.93 11.49 -10.94
C GLN A 57 -4.70 10.17 -10.88
N LEU A 58 -5.08 9.71 -9.69
CA LEU A 58 -5.95 8.54 -9.51
C LEU A 58 -7.30 8.71 -10.21
N GLN A 59 -7.93 9.88 -10.11
CA GLN A 59 -9.18 10.19 -10.80
C GLN A 59 -9.01 10.17 -12.32
N MET A 60 -7.95 10.76 -12.86
CA MET A 60 -7.66 10.71 -14.30
C MET A 60 -7.48 9.27 -14.76
N MET A 61 -6.66 8.50 -14.05
CA MET A 61 -6.43 7.08 -14.35
C MET A 61 -7.73 6.27 -14.34
N SER A 62 -8.63 6.48 -13.38
CA SER A 62 -9.91 5.76 -13.32
C SER A 62 -10.82 6.06 -14.53
N ARG A 63 -10.77 7.28 -15.05
CA ARG A 63 -11.49 7.67 -16.29
C ARG A 63 -10.89 7.01 -17.53
N ASP A 64 -9.55 7.04 -17.65
CA ASP A 64 -8.83 6.45 -18.78
C ASP A 64 -9.07 4.93 -18.85
N LEU A 65 -9.15 4.26 -17.70
CA LEU A 65 -9.46 2.84 -17.56
C LEU A 65 -10.97 2.52 -17.70
N LYS A 66 -11.83 3.55 -17.78
CA LYS A 66 -13.30 3.44 -17.86
C LYS A 66 -13.92 2.66 -16.68
N ILE A 67 -13.46 2.97 -15.44
CA ILE A 67 -13.92 2.35 -14.19
C ILE A 67 -14.28 3.40 -13.12
N SER A 68 -14.45 4.65 -13.51
CA SER A 68 -14.69 5.76 -12.57
C SER A 68 -16.00 5.64 -11.78
N ASP A 69 -16.95 4.85 -12.23
CA ASP A 69 -18.19 4.51 -11.52
C ASP A 69 -17.97 3.61 -10.29
N ARG A 70 -16.82 2.96 -10.19
CA ARG A 70 -16.42 2.05 -9.10
C ARG A 70 -15.21 2.51 -8.32
N VAL A 71 -14.71 3.72 -8.60
CA VAL A 71 -13.55 4.32 -7.94
C VAL A 71 -13.95 5.62 -7.28
N ALA A 72 -13.74 5.74 -5.98
CA ALA A 72 -13.93 6.99 -5.25
C ALA A 72 -12.63 7.42 -4.59
N CYS A 73 -12.37 8.74 -4.59
CA CYS A 73 -11.15 9.33 -4.04
C CYS A 73 -11.49 10.34 -2.95
N PHE A 74 -10.76 10.30 -1.84
CA PHE A 74 -10.98 11.17 -0.68
C PHE A 74 -9.67 11.80 -0.23
N LYS A 75 -9.67 13.12 0.01
CA LYS A 75 -8.61 13.73 0.80
C LYS A 75 -8.87 13.38 2.26
N ASN A 76 -7.97 12.64 2.90
CA ASN A 76 -8.17 12.13 4.25
C ASN A 76 -6.84 12.00 5.00
N ASP A 77 -6.86 12.42 6.27
CA ASP A 77 -5.84 12.08 7.25
C ASP A 77 -6.31 10.82 7.99
N ILE A 78 -5.62 9.71 7.75
CA ILE A 78 -5.95 8.40 8.33
C ILE A 78 -5.79 8.34 9.86
N THR A 79 -5.11 9.34 10.46
CA THR A 79 -4.92 9.45 11.91
C THR A 79 -6.13 10.08 12.63
N ILE A 80 -7.03 10.71 11.86
CA ILE A 80 -8.26 11.32 12.40
C ILE A 80 -9.40 10.28 12.40
N ALA A 81 -10.62 10.70 12.50
CA ALA A 81 -11.78 9.80 12.47
C ALA A 81 -11.89 9.04 11.13
N PRO A 82 -12.31 7.77 11.16
CA PRO A 82 -12.48 7.00 9.94
C PRO A 82 -13.56 7.60 9.03
N ILE A 83 -13.29 7.62 7.71
CA ILE A 83 -14.22 8.14 6.69
C ILE A 83 -15.34 7.17 6.33
N PHE A 84 -15.23 5.92 6.75
CA PHE A 84 -16.22 4.87 6.54
C PHE A 84 -16.93 4.51 7.84
N LYS A 85 -18.15 4.03 7.73
CA LYS A 85 -18.87 3.43 8.86
C LYS A 85 -18.17 2.15 9.33
N GLU A 86 -18.40 1.80 10.58
CA GLU A 86 -17.94 0.54 11.15
C GLU A 86 -18.37 -0.67 10.30
N LYS A 87 -17.48 -1.65 10.19
CA LYS A 87 -17.75 -2.95 9.54
C LYS A 87 -18.27 -2.83 8.10
N THR A 88 -17.70 -1.91 7.31
CA THR A 88 -18.17 -1.65 5.94
C THR A 88 -17.28 -2.29 4.88
N LEU A 89 -15.96 -2.40 5.16
CA LEU A 89 -14.95 -2.77 4.17
C LEU A 89 -14.56 -4.24 4.28
N ASP A 90 -14.23 -4.84 3.14
CA ASP A 90 -13.72 -6.21 3.04
C ASP A 90 -12.20 -6.26 3.12
N VAL A 91 -11.50 -5.23 2.65
CA VAL A 91 -10.04 -5.12 2.73
C VAL A 91 -9.62 -3.67 2.94
N VAL A 92 -8.61 -3.46 3.76
CA VAL A 92 -7.83 -2.21 3.81
C VAL A 92 -6.40 -2.52 3.37
N ILE A 93 -5.84 -1.67 2.53
CA ILE A 93 -4.46 -1.74 2.07
C ILE A 93 -3.74 -0.50 2.56
N ALA A 94 -2.61 -0.67 3.23
CA ALA A 94 -1.71 0.39 3.68
C ALA A 94 -0.31 0.14 3.13
N HIS A 95 -0.15 0.38 1.81
CA HIS A 95 1.08 0.08 1.10
C HIS A 95 2.02 1.28 1.12
N PHE A 96 3.08 1.23 1.92
CA PHE A 96 4.03 2.32 2.13
C PHE A 96 3.37 3.64 2.54
N SER A 97 2.44 3.61 3.49
CA SER A 97 1.73 4.81 3.96
C SER A 97 1.97 5.10 5.45
N ILE A 98 1.70 4.17 6.35
CA ILE A 98 1.71 4.45 7.79
C ILE A 98 3.10 4.75 8.37
N TYR A 99 4.17 4.23 7.77
CA TYR A 99 5.54 4.43 8.23
C TYR A 99 5.98 5.90 8.23
N THR A 100 5.29 6.75 7.48
CA THR A 100 5.53 8.21 7.44
C THR A 100 4.98 8.93 8.67
N ILE A 101 4.17 8.26 9.49
CA ILE A 101 3.60 8.80 10.72
C ILE A 101 4.57 8.50 11.86
N ARG A 102 5.41 9.49 12.23
CA ARG A 102 6.42 9.33 13.28
C ARG A 102 5.80 9.14 14.67
N ASP A 103 4.73 9.87 14.96
CA ASP A 103 4.02 9.85 16.23
C ASP A 103 3.35 8.49 16.44
N ASN A 104 3.74 7.77 17.50
CA ASN A 104 3.25 6.42 17.80
C ASN A 104 1.74 6.40 18.07
N ASP A 105 1.23 7.36 18.82
CA ASP A 105 -0.20 7.40 19.19
C ASP A 105 -1.05 7.65 17.94
N LYS A 106 -0.60 8.55 17.05
CA LYS A 106 -1.26 8.81 15.76
C LYS A 106 -1.21 7.59 14.85
N ARG A 107 -0.08 6.88 14.81
CA ARG A 107 0.06 5.68 13.98
C ARG A 107 -0.82 4.56 14.50
N GLN A 108 -0.88 4.35 15.82
CA GLN A 108 -1.80 3.44 16.47
C GLN A 108 -3.27 3.84 16.22
N GLN A 109 -3.58 5.15 16.25
CA GLN A 109 -4.91 5.61 15.93
C GLN A 109 -5.29 5.31 14.46
N ALA A 110 -4.36 5.48 13.51
CA ALA A 110 -4.58 5.13 12.11
C ALA A 110 -4.89 3.63 11.94
N LEU A 111 -4.15 2.75 12.60
CA LEU A 111 -4.40 1.31 12.57
C LEU A 111 -5.73 0.93 13.22
N LYS A 112 -6.10 1.56 14.35
CA LYS A 112 -7.41 1.37 15.00
C LYS A 112 -8.55 1.86 14.11
N ASN A 113 -8.36 2.96 13.37
CA ASN A 113 -9.34 3.43 12.38
C ASN A 113 -9.53 2.41 11.23
N MET A 114 -8.43 1.81 10.74
CA MET A 114 -8.49 0.74 9.74
C MET A 114 -9.20 -0.50 10.29
N HIS A 115 -8.89 -0.90 11.52
CA HIS A 115 -9.58 -2.00 12.20
C HIS A 115 -11.08 -1.73 12.35
N HIS A 116 -11.46 -0.52 12.76
CA HIS A 116 -12.87 -0.13 12.96
C HIS A 116 -13.71 -0.34 11.69
N VAL A 117 -13.21 0.10 10.53
CA VAL A 117 -13.97 0.07 9.26
C VAL A 117 -14.05 -1.32 8.62
N LEU A 118 -13.15 -2.24 8.98
CA LEU A 118 -13.14 -3.61 8.50
C LEU A 118 -14.29 -4.43 9.09
N LYS A 119 -14.88 -5.30 8.29
CA LYS A 119 -15.83 -6.32 8.74
C LYS A 119 -15.11 -7.37 9.59
N PRO A 120 -15.82 -8.09 10.49
CA PRO A 120 -15.26 -9.29 11.14
C PRO A 120 -14.74 -10.29 10.10
N GLY A 121 -13.58 -10.88 10.36
CA GLY A 121 -12.89 -11.81 9.44
C GLY A 121 -12.25 -11.17 8.22
N SER A 122 -12.26 -9.83 8.11
CA SER A 122 -11.68 -9.08 6.99
C SER A 122 -10.20 -8.75 7.20
N LEU A 123 -9.56 -8.27 6.13
CA LEU A 123 -8.12 -8.24 5.97
C LEU A 123 -7.57 -6.82 5.90
N LEU A 124 -6.53 -6.54 6.69
CA LEU A 124 -5.56 -5.47 6.47
C LEU A 124 -4.35 -6.06 5.75
N ILE A 125 -3.92 -5.45 4.64
CA ILE A 125 -2.63 -5.72 3.99
C ILE A 125 -1.76 -4.49 4.18
N ILE A 126 -0.61 -4.66 4.84
CA ILE A 126 0.29 -3.57 5.16
C ILE A 126 1.67 -3.84 4.60
N CYS A 127 2.32 -2.80 4.06
CA CYS A 127 3.72 -2.85 3.65
C CYS A 127 4.48 -1.68 4.29
N CYS A 128 5.52 -2.00 5.06
CA CYS A 128 6.33 -1.01 5.77
C CYS A 128 7.83 -1.28 5.59
N PRO A 129 8.68 -0.24 5.55
CA PRO A 129 10.14 -0.40 5.52
C PRO A 129 10.65 -1.20 6.71
N SER A 130 11.60 -2.10 6.46
CA SER A 130 12.36 -2.78 7.49
C SER A 130 13.58 -1.97 7.93
N LYS A 131 14.20 -2.33 9.06
CA LYS A 131 15.50 -1.79 9.48
C LYS A 131 16.62 -2.09 8.47
N ASN A 132 16.39 -3.05 7.55
CA ASN A 132 17.34 -3.43 6.50
C ASN A 132 17.10 -2.67 5.18
N TYR A 133 16.32 -1.58 5.20
CA TYR A 133 16.05 -0.79 4.01
C TYR A 133 17.36 -0.27 3.40
N ASP A 134 17.61 -0.63 2.14
CA ASP A 134 18.84 -0.29 1.40
C ASP A 134 18.44 0.10 -0.03
N ALA A 135 18.54 1.38 -0.34
CA ALA A 135 18.13 1.92 -1.64
C ALA A 135 18.92 1.32 -2.81
N ASP A 136 20.20 1.03 -2.61
CA ASP A 136 21.06 0.50 -3.68
C ASP A 136 20.70 -0.95 -4.01
N LYS A 137 20.47 -1.80 -2.99
CA LYS A 137 19.97 -3.17 -3.18
C LYS A 137 18.60 -3.21 -3.85
N ILE A 138 17.69 -2.31 -3.48
CA ILE A 138 16.36 -2.19 -4.10
C ILE A 138 16.48 -1.81 -5.58
N ILE A 139 17.42 -0.95 -5.94
CA ILE A 139 17.68 -0.55 -7.33
C ILE A 139 18.25 -1.75 -8.11
N GLU A 140 19.21 -2.47 -7.54
CA GLU A 140 19.84 -3.63 -8.16
C GLU A 140 18.81 -4.72 -8.45
N GLU A 141 18.03 -5.15 -7.44
CA GLU A 141 16.91 -6.11 -7.61
C GLU A 141 15.92 -5.63 -8.70
N SER A 142 15.60 -4.33 -8.69
CA SER A 142 14.69 -3.76 -9.69
C SER A 142 15.24 -3.88 -11.11
N CYS A 143 16.54 -3.69 -11.30
CA CYS A 143 17.21 -3.83 -12.59
C CYS A 143 17.25 -5.30 -13.04
N GLU A 144 17.48 -6.24 -12.13
CA GLU A 144 17.48 -7.69 -12.42
C GLU A 144 16.10 -8.18 -12.84
N LEU A 145 15.06 -7.81 -12.10
CA LEU A 145 13.67 -8.14 -12.41
C LEU A 145 13.24 -7.60 -13.79
N LEU A 146 13.74 -6.44 -14.17
CA LEU A 146 13.48 -5.85 -15.49
C LEU A 146 14.20 -6.60 -16.61
N ARG A 147 15.46 -7.03 -16.38
CA ARG A 147 16.21 -7.84 -17.37
C ARG A 147 15.57 -9.20 -17.60
N ALA A 148 15.03 -9.83 -16.53
CA ALA A 148 14.39 -11.13 -16.61
C ALA A 148 13.03 -11.12 -17.34
N ARG A 149 12.34 -9.97 -17.38
CA ARG A 149 11.00 -9.82 -17.97
C ARG A 149 11.03 -9.15 -19.34
N ARG A 150 11.56 -9.84 -20.36
CA ARG A 150 11.41 -9.43 -21.76
C ARG A 150 10.01 -9.78 -22.28
N GLY A 151 9.08 -8.82 -22.27
CA GLY A 151 7.72 -8.99 -22.81
C GLY A 151 6.93 -7.69 -22.84
N ASN A 152 5.74 -7.65 -23.48
CA ASN A 152 4.91 -6.50 -23.88
C ASN A 152 4.58 -5.40 -22.84
N LEU A 153 5.13 -5.48 -21.64
CA LEU A 153 5.16 -4.39 -20.65
C LEU A 153 6.15 -3.27 -21.03
N GLU A 154 6.91 -3.43 -22.13
CA GLU A 154 7.98 -2.50 -22.53
C GLU A 154 7.50 -1.06 -22.75
N ALA A 155 6.30 -0.84 -23.26
CA ALA A 155 5.81 0.51 -23.55
C ALA A 155 5.48 1.31 -22.27
N ALA A 156 4.82 0.67 -21.30
CA ALA A 156 4.54 1.29 -20.00
C ALA A 156 5.80 1.42 -19.16
N ILE A 157 6.71 0.44 -19.24
CA ILE A 157 8.00 0.42 -18.56
C ILE A 157 8.98 1.41 -19.20
N LYS A 158 9.03 1.58 -20.54
CA LYS A 158 9.83 2.63 -21.20
C LYS A 158 9.46 4.03 -20.72
N ARG A 159 8.19 4.29 -20.47
CA ARG A 159 7.74 5.55 -19.85
C ARG A 159 8.19 5.69 -18.39
N MET A 160 8.30 4.58 -17.65
CA MET A 160 8.88 4.52 -16.30
C MET A 160 10.41 4.56 -16.29
N PHE A 161 11.09 4.13 -17.36
CA PHE A 161 12.56 4.18 -17.52
C PHE A 161 13.11 5.58 -17.72
N PHE A 162 12.31 6.54 -18.11
CA PHE A 162 12.74 7.94 -18.12
C PHE A 162 12.98 8.50 -16.71
N TYR A 163 12.75 7.70 -15.65
CA TYR A 163 12.94 8.08 -14.25
C TYR A 163 13.95 7.24 -13.44
N PRO A 164 15.06 6.69 -14.00
CA PRO A 164 16.04 6.05 -13.12
C PRO A 164 16.61 7.05 -12.11
N PHE A 165 16.77 8.30 -12.49
CA PHE A 165 17.27 9.38 -11.64
C PHE A 165 16.24 9.81 -10.57
N THR A 166 14.96 9.94 -10.91
CA THR A 166 13.92 10.30 -9.94
C THR A 166 13.59 9.17 -8.98
N LYS A 167 13.68 7.92 -9.42
CA LYS A 167 13.57 6.75 -8.53
C LYS A 167 14.75 6.67 -7.58
N TRP A 168 15.95 6.82 -8.07
CA TRP A 168 17.16 6.85 -7.25
C TRP A 168 17.08 7.96 -6.21
N LEU A 169 16.70 9.18 -6.59
CA LEU A 169 16.46 10.28 -5.66
C LEU A 169 15.35 9.96 -4.65
N GLY A 170 14.25 9.34 -5.09
CA GLY A 170 13.13 8.97 -4.22
C GLY A 170 13.51 7.91 -3.19
N LEU A 171 14.18 6.83 -3.58
CA LEU A 171 14.61 5.76 -2.67
C LEU A 171 15.66 6.26 -1.67
N ASN A 172 16.64 7.04 -2.13
CA ASN A 172 17.64 7.66 -1.26
C ASN A 172 17.01 8.71 -0.33
N PHE A 173 15.99 9.44 -0.77
CA PHE A 173 15.24 10.34 0.10
C PHE A 173 14.54 9.54 1.21
N ILE A 174 13.85 8.45 0.87
CA ILE A 174 13.22 7.56 1.86
C ILE A 174 14.27 7.05 2.85
N GLN A 175 15.40 6.54 2.35
CA GLN A 175 16.48 6.04 3.21
C GLN A 175 16.95 7.10 4.21
N ARG A 176 17.19 8.33 3.76
CA ARG A 176 17.58 9.43 4.65
C ARG A 176 16.52 9.75 5.71
N GLN A 177 15.23 9.68 5.35
CA GLN A 177 14.15 9.88 6.31
C GLN A 177 14.10 8.76 7.36
N LEU A 178 14.38 7.52 6.97
CA LEU A 178 14.45 6.37 7.88
C LEU A 178 15.70 6.46 8.79
N GLU A 179 16.87 6.78 8.22
CA GLU A 179 18.13 6.94 8.98
C GLU A 179 18.10 8.11 9.96
N SER A 180 17.34 9.16 9.66
CA SER A 180 17.16 10.34 10.52
C SER A 180 15.99 10.24 11.49
N ASP A 181 15.35 9.06 11.61
CA ASP A 181 14.17 8.80 12.43
C ASP A 181 13.00 9.77 12.17
N GLN A 182 12.95 10.40 10.99
CA GLN A 182 11.79 11.18 10.59
C GLN A 182 10.62 10.29 10.16
N TRP A 183 10.94 9.11 9.61
CA TRP A 183 10.00 8.07 9.25
C TRP A 183 10.38 6.76 9.95
N MET A 184 9.41 5.85 10.12
CA MET A 184 9.61 4.60 10.83
C MET A 184 10.17 3.51 9.93
N SER A 185 11.16 2.79 10.43
CA SER A 185 11.53 1.46 9.95
C SER A 185 11.34 0.44 11.07
N TYR A 186 11.02 -0.78 10.72
CA TYR A 186 10.56 -1.80 11.66
C TYR A 186 11.52 -2.99 11.74
N MET A 187 11.68 -3.51 12.96
CA MET A 187 11.94 -4.94 13.12
C MET A 187 10.64 -5.71 12.87
N HIS A 188 10.74 -6.97 12.48
CA HIS A 188 9.57 -7.79 12.19
C HIS A 188 8.59 -7.87 13.37
N GLU A 189 9.13 -8.09 14.56
CA GLU A 189 8.37 -8.22 15.81
C GLU A 189 7.71 -6.90 16.22
N GLU A 190 8.36 -5.77 15.97
CA GLU A 190 7.79 -4.43 16.24
C GLU A 190 6.53 -4.18 15.44
N LEU A 191 6.52 -4.56 14.14
CA LEU A 191 5.35 -4.40 13.29
C LEU A 191 4.22 -5.36 13.70
N ILE A 192 4.54 -6.59 14.10
CA ILE A 192 3.57 -7.55 14.64
C ILE A 192 2.91 -7.00 15.90
N GLU A 193 3.69 -6.47 16.83
CA GLU A 193 3.16 -5.93 18.09
C GLU A 193 2.26 -4.72 17.84
N GLU A 194 2.70 -3.81 16.96
CA GLU A 194 1.91 -2.63 16.60
C GLU A 194 0.55 -3.01 15.97
N LEU A 195 0.51 -4.04 15.13
CA LEU A 195 -0.75 -4.57 14.58
C LEU A 195 -1.62 -5.21 15.67
N ARG A 196 -1.02 -5.96 16.60
CA ARG A 196 -1.73 -6.61 17.70
C ARG A 196 -2.35 -5.58 18.67
N GLU A 197 -1.62 -4.53 19.02
CA GLU A 197 -2.13 -3.41 19.83
C GLU A 197 -3.32 -2.69 19.19
N ALA A 198 -3.38 -2.67 17.84
CA ALA A 198 -4.50 -2.13 17.10
C ALA A 198 -5.69 -3.11 16.95
N GLY A 199 -5.57 -4.35 17.49
CA GLY A 199 -6.63 -5.36 17.49
C GLY A 199 -6.59 -6.36 16.33
N PHE A 200 -5.49 -6.40 15.58
CA PHE A 200 -5.32 -7.38 14.49
C PHE A 200 -4.64 -8.66 14.99
N GLU A 201 -5.11 -9.78 14.47
CA GLU A 201 -4.36 -11.03 14.50
C GLU A 201 -3.46 -11.12 13.27
N THR A 202 -2.15 -11.29 13.48
CA THR A 202 -1.19 -11.33 12.38
C THR A 202 -1.22 -12.67 11.67
N GLY A 203 -1.30 -12.62 10.33
CA GLY A 203 -1.31 -13.79 9.45
C GLY A 203 -0.03 -13.88 8.60
N HIS A 204 -0.20 -13.90 7.28
CA HIS A 204 0.90 -13.94 6.33
C HIS A 204 1.90 -12.80 6.53
N SER A 205 3.18 -13.14 6.48
CA SER A 205 4.29 -12.18 6.51
C SER A 205 5.40 -12.64 5.58
N GLU A 206 5.92 -11.74 4.76
CA GLU A 206 7.08 -11.96 3.91
C GLU A 206 7.90 -10.68 3.74
N THR A 207 9.17 -10.84 3.36
CA THR A 207 10.01 -9.70 2.97
C THR A 207 9.82 -9.37 1.49
N VAL A 208 9.93 -8.09 1.18
CA VAL A 208 9.88 -7.52 -0.17
C VAL A 208 10.93 -6.43 -0.29
N TYR A 209 11.15 -5.90 -1.50
CA TYR A 209 12.10 -4.80 -1.68
C TYR A 209 13.54 -5.18 -1.33
N ALA A 210 14.04 -6.33 -1.81
CA ALA A 210 15.37 -6.83 -1.45
C ALA A 210 15.57 -6.87 0.09
N ASP A 211 14.58 -7.42 0.80
CA ASP A 211 14.47 -7.48 2.27
C ASP A 211 14.37 -6.12 2.97
N GLY A 212 14.23 -5.04 2.21
CA GLY A 212 14.08 -3.68 2.72
C GLY A 212 12.69 -3.33 3.25
N ALA A 213 11.70 -4.23 3.15
CA ALA A 213 10.36 -4.01 3.67
C ALA A 213 9.66 -5.32 4.05
N TYR A 214 8.71 -5.22 4.97
CA TYR A 214 7.78 -6.29 5.33
C TYR A 214 6.43 -6.07 4.64
N LEU A 215 5.89 -7.13 4.06
CA LEU A 215 4.50 -7.22 3.60
C LEU A 215 3.77 -8.18 4.53
N MET A 216 2.78 -7.69 5.25
CA MET A 216 2.04 -8.45 6.27
C MET A 216 0.53 -8.37 6.08
N CYS A 217 -0.15 -9.41 6.56
CA CYS A 217 -1.60 -9.43 6.71
C CYS A 217 -1.98 -9.35 8.19
N GLY A 218 -2.95 -8.48 8.51
CA GLY A 218 -3.64 -8.44 9.78
C GLY A 218 -5.10 -8.81 9.58
N HIS A 219 -5.61 -9.76 10.37
CA HIS A 219 -7.00 -10.17 10.33
C HIS A 219 -7.78 -9.52 11.47
N LYS A 220 -8.94 -8.94 11.15
CA LYS A 220 -9.89 -8.53 12.19
C LYS A 220 -10.60 -9.76 12.70
N VAL A 221 -10.36 -10.12 13.96
CA VAL A 221 -10.99 -11.28 14.61
C VAL A 221 -12.50 -11.13 14.60
N SER A 222 -13.20 -12.23 14.34
CA SER A 222 -14.65 -12.31 14.51
C SER A 222 -14.96 -12.30 15.99
N GLY A 223 -15.38 -11.14 16.53
CA GLY A 223 -15.89 -11.02 17.91
C GLY A 223 -17.32 -11.51 18.02
#